data_5a53751063e45010db3318a5f2c8576d
#
_entry.id   5a53751063e45010db3318a5f2c8576d
#
_cell.length_a   1.000
_cell.length_b   1.000
_cell.length_c   1.000
_cell.angle_alpha   90.00
_cell.angle_beta   90.00
_cell.angle_gamma   90.00
#
_symmetry.space_group_name_H-M   'P 1'
#
loop_
_entity.id
_entity.type
_entity.pdbx_description
1 polymer ?
#
loop_
_entity_poly.entity_id
_entity_poly.type
_entity_poly.pdbx_seq_one_letter_code
_entity_poly.pdbx_strand_id
1 'polypeptide(L)'
;MITVSKKWIRLIGIVGCTVWMASCKQASDAGVKSSSYAVMQIEAVDKEFSSSYSASIRGRQDIDIYPQVSGTIEKLCVTEGQKVRRGQSLFIIDQVPYKAALKTATANVEAARAALGTAELTYKSNKELYAQKVVSEFSLKTAENSYLTAKAQLSQAEAQEISARNNLSYTEVKSPSDGVVGALPYRAGAMVSANMP
;
A
#
# COMPACT_ATOMS: atom_id res chain seq x y z
N MET A 1 49.85 -53.34 100.25
CA MET A 1 50.01 -54.42 99.27
C MET A 1 48.70 -55.21 99.27
N ILE A 2 47.78 -54.89 98.42
CA ILE A 2 46.46 -55.55 98.36
C ILE A 2 46.48 -56.57 97.20
N THR A 3 46.52 -57.84 97.53
CA THR A 3 46.45 -58.91 96.58
C THR A 3 45.01 -59.16 96.16
N VAL A 4 44.59 -58.65 95.02
CA VAL A 4 43.30 -59.00 94.46
C VAL A 4 43.34 -60.41 93.93
N SER A 5 42.55 -61.29 94.52
CA SER A 5 42.54 -62.71 94.18
C SER A 5 42.00 -62.95 92.76
N LYS A 6 42.63 -63.82 92.00
CA LYS A 6 42.29 -64.21 90.60
C LYS A 6 40.81 -64.57 90.37
N LYS A 7 40.07 -64.85 91.43
CA LYS A 7 38.62 -65.17 91.40
C LYS A 7 37.80 -63.92 91.11
N TRP A 8 38.21 -62.77 91.62
CA TRP A 8 37.45 -61.50 91.44
C TRP A 8 37.59 -60.93 90.02
N ILE A 9 38.75 -61.15 89.36
CA ILE A 9 38.97 -60.75 88.01
C ILE A 9 38.11 -61.55 87.01
N ARG A 10 37.81 -62.83 87.32
CA ARG A 10 36.91 -63.66 86.52
C ARG A 10 35.43 -63.25 86.67
N LEU A 11 35.06 -62.84 87.84
CA LEU A 11 33.68 -62.36 88.13
C LEU A 11 33.41 -61.03 87.45
N ILE A 12 34.36 -60.10 87.44
CA ILE A 12 34.24 -58.81 86.75
C ILE A 12 34.21 -59.02 85.24
N GLY A 13 34.95 -59.94 84.68
CA GLY A 13 34.94 -60.29 83.23
C GLY A 13 33.61 -60.87 82.78
N ILE A 14 32.94 -61.71 83.62
CA ILE A 14 31.63 -62.31 83.29
C ILE A 14 30.52 -61.29 83.36
N VAL A 15 30.53 -60.34 84.32
CA VAL A 15 29.54 -59.28 84.49
C VAL A 15 29.69 -58.23 83.33
N GLY A 16 30.94 -57.92 82.94
CA GLY A 16 31.23 -57.03 81.79
C GLY A 16 30.71 -57.60 80.50
N CYS A 17 30.79 -58.92 80.28
CA CYS A 17 30.35 -59.58 79.04
C CYS A 17 28.83 -59.66 78.94
N THR A 18 28.12 -59.78 80.08
CA THR A 18 26.65 -59.84 80.10
C THR A 18 26.02 -58.49 79.91
N VAL A 19 26.65 -57.38 80.30
CA VAL A 19 26.16 -56.01 80.06
C VAL A 19 26.31 -55.62 78.58
N TRP A 20 27.30 -56.18 77.87
CA TRP A 20 27.52 -55.88 76.46
C TRP A 20 26.56 -56.65 75.54
N MET A 21 25.95 -57.71 75.95
CA MET A 21 24.98 -58.49 75.19
C MET A 21 23.52 -57.90 75.32
N ALA A 22 23.26 -57.01 76.25
CA ALA A 22 21.92 -56.38 76.43
C ALA A 22 21.72 -55.14 75.59
N SER A 23 22.76 -54.65 74.83
CA SER A 23 22.65 -53.41 74.02
C SER A 23 22.23 -53.65 72.57
N CYS A 24 21.88 -54.87 72.17
CA CYS A 24 21.47 -55.15 70.80
C CYS A 24 19.97 -55.48 70.65
N LYS A 25 19.08 -54.77 71.34
CA LYS A 25 17.67 -54.98 71.12
C LYS A 25 16.94 -53.66 71.23
N GLN A 26 17.39 -52.73 70.41
CA GLN A 26 16.53 -51.65 69.99
C GLN A 26 16.63 -51.58 68.47
N ALA A 27 15.99 -52.55 67.85
CA ALA A 27 15.53 -52.34 66.51
C ALA A 27 14.46 -51.18 66.62
N SER A 28 14.93 -49.96 66.44
CA SER A 28 14.01 -48.89 66.14
C SER A 28 13.25 -49.37 64.92
N ASP A 29 12.04 -49.72 65.14
CA ASP A 29 11.07 -49.80 64.08
C ASP A 29 10.99 -48.39 63.50
N ALA A 30 11.99 -48.08 62.69
CA ALA A 30 11.89 -46.95 61.80
C ALA A 30 10.76 -47.31 60.83
N GLY A 31 9.55 -47.05 61.29
CA GLY A 31 8.41 -47.13 60.42
C GLY A 31 8.76 -46.41 59.17
N VAL A 32 8.99 -47.15 58.14
CA VAL A 32 9.05 -46.63 56.77
C VAL A 32 7.73 -45.93 56.62
N LYS A 33 7.75 -44.58 56.83
CA LYS A 33 6.63 -43.75 56.42
C LYS A 33 6.49 -43.99 54.95
N SER A 34 5.66 -44.94 54.58
CA SER A 34 5.22 -45.06 53.21
C SER A 34 4.53 -43.72 52.89
N SER A 35 5.29 -42.88 52.21
CA SER A 35 4.72 -41.67 51.67
C SER A 35 3.66 -42.12 50.69
N SER A 36 2.41 -42.08 51.09
CA SER A 36 1.31 -42.29 50.16
C SER A 36 1.20 -41.02 49.31
N TYR A 37 1.60 -41.13 48.10
CA TYR A 37 1.42 -40.07 47.10
C TYR A 37 -0.01 -40.24 46.52
N ALA A 38 -0.74 -39.14 46.48
CA ALA A 38 -2.00 -39.12 45.74
C ALA A 38 -1.67 -39.28 44.26
N VAL A 39 -2.05 -40.37 43.67
CA VAL A 39 -1.93 -40.60 42.23
C VAL A 39 -3.30 -40.40 41.58
N MET A 40 -3.32 -39.71 40.54
CA MET A 40 -4.50 -39.55 39.70
C MET A 40 -4.37 -40.47 38.49
N GLN A 41 -5.34 -41.29 38.27
CA GLN A 41 -5.38 -42.10 37.05
C GLN A 41 -5.77 -41.18 35.91
N ILE A 42 -4.87 -41.07 34.95
CA ILE A 42 -5.11 -40.29 33.74
C ILE A 42 -5.80 -41.18 32.74
N GLU A 43 -7.05 -40.90 32.47
CA GLU A 43 -7.77 -41.54 31.37
C GLU A 43 -7.52 -40.74 30.10
N ALA A 44 -7.38 -41.43 29.00
CA ALA A 44 -7.33 -40.79 27.68
C ALA A 44 -8.76 -40.26 27.36
N VAL A 45 -8.89 -38.94 27.28
CA VAL A 45 -10.16 -38.30 26.94
C VAL A 45 -9.92 -37.57 25.61
N ASP A 46 -10.79 -37.83 24.65
CA ASP A 46 -10.80 -37.05 23.41
C ASP A 46 -11.27 -35.63 23.73
N LYS A 47 -10.36 -34.68 23.60
CA LYS A 47 -10.64 -33.27 23.81
C LYS A 47 -10.38 -32.50 22.54
N GLU A 48 -11.41 -31.83 22.04
CA GLU A 48 -11.24 -30.91 20.93
C GLU A 48 -10.51 -29.66 21.39
N PHE A 49 -9.39 -29.36 20.74
CA PHE A 49 -8.66 -28.11 20.94
C PHE A 49 -9.01 -27.17 19.80
N SER A 50 -9.67 -26.07 20.09
CA SER A 50 -9.90 -25.00 19.13
C SER A 50 -8.89 -23.88 19.36
N SER A 51 -8.15 -23.52 18.31
CA SER A 51 -7.29 -22.35 18.30
C SER A 51 -7.88 -21.32 17.36
N SER A 52 -8.12 -20.11 17.85
CA SER A 52 -8.54 -19.00 16.99
C SER A 52 -7.33 -18.18 16.56
N TYR A 53 -7.21 -17.97 15.25
CA TYR A 53 -6.19 -17.13 14.67
C TYR A 53 -6.85 -15.89 14.07
N SER A 54 -6.33 -14.71 14.41
CA SER A 54 -6.76 -13.48 13.72
C SER A 54 -6.22 -13.49 12.30
N ALA A 55 -7.12 -13.31 11.35
CA ALA A 55 -6.77 -13.18 9.94
C ALA A 55 -7.44 -11.94 9.35
N SER A 56 -6.75 -11.24 8.49
CA SER A 56 -7.32 -10.16 7.68
C SER A 56 -7.50 -10.64 6.25
N ILE A 57 -8.70 -10.46 5.71
CA ILE A 57 -8.98 -10.73 4.30
C ILE A 57 -8.70 -9.44 3.54
N ARG A 58 -7.78 -9.53 2.56
CA ARG A 58 -7.49 -8.43 1.64
C ARG A 58 -7.90 -8.83 0.23
N GLY A 59 -8.19 -7.83 -0.61
CA GLY A 59 -8.38 -8.07 -2.03
C GLY A 59 -7.11 -8.68 -2.66
N ARG A 60 -7.30 -9.40 -3.76
CA ARG A 60 -6.17 -9.91 -4.56
C ARG A 60 -5.27 -8.77 -5.04
N GLN A 61 -5.86 -7.59 -5.23
CA GLN A 61 -5.20 -6.38 -5.70
C GLN A 61 -5.92 -5.18 -5.07
N ASP A 62 -5.23 -4.48 -4.19
CA ASP A 62 -5.71 -3.23 -3.61
C ASP A 62 -5.07 -2.09 -4.39
N ILE A 63 -5.88 -1.22 -4.98
CA ILE A 63 -5.43 -0.10 -5.83
C ILE A 63 -5.94 1.19 -5.21
N ASP A 64 -5.02 2.03 -4.77
CA ASP A 64 -5.34 3.39 -4.35
C ASP A 64 -5.47 4.29 -5.58
N ILE A 65 -6.59 4.99 -5.70
CA ILE A 65 -6.90 5.82 -6.85
C ILE A 65 -6.65 7.28 -6.50
N TYR A 66 -5.66 7.85 -7.16
CA TYR A 66 -5.26 9.24 -7.02
C TYR A 66 -5.81 10.08 -8.16
N PRO A 67 -6.44 11.24 -7.90
CA PRO A 67 -6.78 12.17 -8.96
C PRO A 67 -5.50 12.73 -9.59
N GLN A 68 -5.52 12.93 -10.91
CA GLN A 68 -4.38 13.50 -11.63
C GLN A 68 -4.43 15.03 -11.72
N VAL A 69 -5.56 15.62 -11.34
CA VAL A 69 -5.79 17.06 -11.30
C VAL A 69 -6.39 17.48 -9.97
N SER A 70 -6.16 18.72 -9.58
CA SER A 70 -6.66 19.27 -8.32
C SER A 70 -8.00 19.98 -8.53
N GLY A 71 -8.87 19.93 -7.52
CA GLY A 71 -10.14 20.64 -7.56
C GLY A 71 -11.12 20.15 -6.50
N THR A 72 -12.34 20.67 -6.53
CA THR A 72 -13.41 20.24 -5.63
C THR A 72 -14.19 19.09 -6.24
N ILE A 73 -14.51 18.06 -5.46
CA ILE A 73 -15.39 16.97 -5.91
C ILE A 73 -16.80 17.55 -6.11
N GLU A 74 -17.25 17.60 -7.36
CA GLU A 74 -18.59 18.01 -7.70
C GLU A 74 -19.61 16.92 -7.38
N LYS A 75 -19.29 15.68 -7.75
CA LYS A 75 -20.20 14.54 -7.60
C LYS A 75 -19.42 13.26 -7.31
N LEU A 76 -19.91 12.49 -6.33
CA LEU A 76 -19.50 11.11 -6.08
C LEU A 76 -20.50 10.18 -6.78
N CYS A 77 -20.01 9.28 -7.65
CA CYS A 77 -20.83 8.40 -8.47
C CYS A 77 -20.98 6.99 -7.90
N VAL A 78 -20.27 6.69 -6.83
CA VAL A 78 -20.21 5.35 -6.19
C VAL A 78 -20.34 5.45 -4.69
N THR A 79 -20.67 4.32 -4.06
CA THR A 79 -20.72 4.15 -2.61
C THR A 79 -19.72 3.09 -2.15
N GLU A 80 -19.33 3.14 -0.87
CA GLU A 80 -18.48 2.11 -0.27
C GLU A 80 -19.14 0.73 -0.39
N GLY A 81 -18.34 -0.28 -0.71
CA GLY A 81 -18.81 -1.65 -0.93
C GLY A 81 -19.47 -1.91 -2.28
N GLN A 82 -19.65 -0.89 -3.13
CA GLN A 82 -20.26 -1.04 -4.44
C GLN A 82 -19.33 -1.76 -5.42
N LYS A 83 -19.88 -2.68 -6.20
CA LYS A 83 -19.16 -3.30 -7.33
C LYS A 83 -19.07 -2.33 -8.49
N VAL A 84 -17.88 -2.16 -9.03
CA VAL A 84 -17.59 -1.30 -10.18
C VAL A 84 -16.92 -2.09 -11.29
N ARG A 85 -17.09 -1.61 -12.52
CA ARG A 85 -16.41 -2.15 -13.72
C ARG A 85 -15.27 -1.23 -14.14
N ARG A 86 -14.30 -1.77 -14.82
CA ARG A 86 -13.25 -0.99 -15.48
C ARG A 86 -13.85 0.11 -16.36
N GLY A 87 -13.35 1.34 -16.22
CA GLY A 87 -13.83 2.52 -16.95
C GLY A 87 -15.08 3.19 -16.35
N GLN A 88 -15.68 2.63 -15.31
CA GLN A 88 -16.81 3.25 -14.62
C GLN A 88 -16.36 4.48 -13.85
N SER A 89 -17.10 5.61 -13.98
CA SER A 89 -16.83 6.84 -13.27
C SER A 89 -17.06 6.66 -11.77
N LEU A 90 -16.04 7.01 -10.97
CA LEU A 90 -16.07 6.96 -9.52
C LEU A 90 -16.49 8.29 -8.92
N PHE A 91 -15.85 9.37 -9.35
CA PHE A 91 -16.22 10.72 -8.96
C PHE A 91 -15.83 11.73 -10.05
N ILE A 92 -16.41 12.90 -9.99
CA ILE A 92 -16.21 14.00 -10.92
C ILE A 92 -15.71 15.21 -10.13
N ILE A 93 -14.58 15.76 -10.57
CA ILE A 93 -13.99 17.01 -10.07
C ILE A 93 -14.61 18.17 -10.86
N ASP A 94 -14.75 19.35 -10.27
CA ASP A 94 -15.25 20.56 -10.94
C ASP A 94 -14.56 20.75 -12.30
N GLN A 95 -15.34 20.66 -13.36
CA GLN A 95 -14.88 20.71 -14.74
C GLN A 95 -14.86 22.12 -15.32
N VAL A 96 -15.48 23.10 -14.66
CA VAL A 96 -15.64 24.44 -15.19
C VAL A 96 -14.32 25.09 -15.59
N PRO A 97 -13.28 25.13 -14.74
CA PRO A 97 -12.00 25.74 -15.10
C PRO A 97 -11.31 24.99 -16.24
N TYR A 98 -11.40 23.67 -16.27
CA TYR A 98 -10.77 22.83 -17.30
C TYR A 98 -11.46 22.95 -18.66
N LYS A 99 -12.79 23.07 -18.69
CA LYS A 99 -13.55 23.37 -19.91
C LYS A 99 -13.21 24.76 -20.47
N ALA A 100 -13.06 25.76 -19.61
CA ALA A 100 -12.63 27.09 -20.01
C ALA A 100 -11.21 27.07 -20.61
N ALA A 101 -10.27 26.37 -19.95
CA ALA A 101 -8.90 26.21 -20.46
C ALA A 101 -8.86 25.51 -21.83
N LEU A 102 -9.63 24.44 -22.01
CA LEU A 102 -9.74 23.75 -23.29
C LEU A 102 -10.30 24.68 -24.36
N LYS A 103 -11.38 25.45 -24.07
CA LYS A 103 -11.94 26.38 -25.03
C LYS A 103 -10.93 27.45 -25.46
N THR A 104 -10.14 27.96 -24.54
CA THR A 104 -9.05 28.91 -24.86
C THR A 104 -7.99 28.27 -25.75
N ALA A 105 -7.55 27.03 -25.42
CA ALA A 105 -6.57 26.32 -26.24
C ALA A 105 -7.09 26.04 -27.65
N THR A 106 -8.35 25.64 -27.81
CA THR A 106 -8.98 25.44 -29.12
C THR A 106 -9.02 26.73 -29.94
N ALA A 107 -9.37 27.85 -29.30
CA ALA A 107 -9.37 29.16 -29.98
C ALA A 107 -7.94 29.56 -30.46
N ASN A 108 -6.91 29.25 -29.70
CA ASN A 108 -5.52 29.47 -30.09
C ASN A 108 -5.12 28.60 -31.29
N VAL A 109 -5.59 27.35 -31.36
CA VAL A 109 -5.39 26.49 -32.55
C VAL A 109 -6.05 27.10 -33.78
N GLU A 110 -7.27 27.61 -33.68
CA GLU A 110 -7.97 28.25 -34.78
C GLU A 110 -7.24 29.51 -35.27
N ALA A 111 -6.75 30.32 -34.33
CA ALA A 111 -5.96 31.52 -34.67
C ALA A 111 -4.62 31.14 -35.36
N ALA A 112 -3.90 30.16 -34.83
CA ALA A 112 -2.66 29.69 -35.44
C ALA A 112 -2.89 29.06 -36.82
N ARG A 113 -4.01 28.36 -37.00
CA ARG A 113 -4.41 27.79 -38.31
C ARG A 113 -4.72 28.90 -39.34
N ALA A 114 -5.38 29.95 -38.95
CA ALA A 114 -5.62 31.11 -39.82
C ALA A 114 -4.31 31.81 -40.20
N ALA A 115 -3.40 32.00 -39.25
CA ALA A 115 -2.07 32.56 -39.51
C ALA A 115 -1.24 31.68 -40.47
N LEU A 116 -1.29 30.36 -40.29
CA LEU A 116 -0.66 29.42 -41.21
C LEU A 116 -1.26 29.57 -42.64
N GLY A 117 -2.58 29.64 -42.76
CA GLY A 117 -3.21 29.82 -44.07
C GLY A 117 -2.78 31.08 -44.77
N THR A 118 -2.65 32.20 -44.04
CA THR A 118 -2.12 33.46 -44.61
C THR A 118 -0.67 33.32 -45.03
N ALA A 119 0.18 32.73 -44.20
CA ALA A 119 1.60 32.53 -44.54
C ALA A 119 1.78 31.57 -45.73
N GLU A 120 0.96 30.53 -45.82
CA GLU A 120 0.95 29.59 -46.94
C GLU A 120 0.57 30.28 -48.28
N LEU A 121 -0.47 31.11 -48.27
CA LEU A 121 -0.87 31.88 -49.44
C LEU A 121 0.25 32.83 -49.89
N THR A 122 0.85 33.53 -48.93
CA THR A 122 1.98 34.43 -49.21
C THR A 122 3.18 33.67 -49.80
N TYR A 123 3.52 32.50 -49.24
CA TYR A 123 4.60 31.68 -49.77
C TYR A 123 4.29 31.17 -51.19
N LYS A 124 3.09 30.66 -51.44
CA LYS A 124 2.64 30.20 -52.75
C LYS A 124 2.72 31.32 -53.79
N SER A 125 2.22 32.50 -53.49
CA SER A 125 2.28 33.67 -54.37
C SER A 125 3.71 34.09 -54.69
N ASN A 126 4.60 34.17 -53.66
CA ASN A 126 6.00 34.50 -53.90
C ASN A 126 6.73 33.43 -54.73
N LYS A 127 6.38 32.15 -54.59
CA LYS A 127 6.92 31.04 -55.36
C LYS A 127 6.55 31.16 -56.84
N GLU A 128 5.30 31.52 -57.14
CA GLU A 128 4.84 31.74 -58.52
C GLU A 128 5.50 32.97 -59.14
N LEU A 129 5.60 34.09 -58.43
CA LEU A 129 6.26 35.31 -58.90
C LEU A 129 7.77 35.11 -59.09
N TYR A 130 8.41 34.31 -58.25
CA TYR A 130 9.83 33.96 -58.41
C TYR A 130 10.06 33.14 -59.69
N ALA A 131 9.18 32.21 -60.02
CA ALA A 131 9.22 31.43 -61.24
C ALA A 131 9.12 32.34 -62.49
N GLN A 132 8.38 33.46 -62.37
CA GLN A 132 8.27 34.48 -63.40
C GLN A 132 9.38 35.53 -63.32
N LYS A 133 10.39 35.38 -62.43
CA LYS A 133 11.52 36.31 -62.20
C LYS A 133 11.06 37.73 -61.74
N VAL A 134 9.90 37.85 -61.11
CA VAL A 134 9.35 39.11 -60.62
C VAL A 134 9.86 39.48 -59.24
N VAL A 135 10.15 38.48 -58.39
CA VAL A 135 10.65 38.69 -57.04
C VAL A 135 12.05 38.07 -56.86
N SER A 136 12.79 38.53 -55.84
CA SER A 136 14.11 38.02 -55.52
C SER A 136 14.01 36.68 -54.77
N GLU A 137 15.09 35.91 -54.82
CA GLU A 137 15.23 34.68 -54.02
C GLU A 137 15.12 34.95 -52.52
N PHE A 138 15.63 36.10 -52.06
CA PHE A 138 15.49 36.54 -50.68
C PHE A 138 14.01 36.66 -50.24
N SER A 139 13.15 37.27 -51.11
CA SER A 139 11.72 37.39 -50.83
C SER A 139 11.04 36.04 -50.76
N LEU A 140 11.36 35.12 -51.67
CA LEU A 140 10.84 33.75 -51.63
C LEU A 140 11.25 33.06 -50.32
N LYS A 141 12.54 33.12 -49.93
CA LYS A 141 13.08 32.47 -48.75
C LYS A 141 12.48 33.04 -47.47
N THR A 142 12.24 34.36 -47.42
CA THR A 142 11.56 35.01 -46.30
C THR A 142 10.12 34.53 -46.15
N ALA A 143 9.38 34.40 -47.25
CA ALA A 143 8.02 33.88 -47.23
C ALA A 143 7.99 32.39 -46.81
N GLU A 144 8.95 31.58 -47.27
CA GLU A 144 9.09 30.19 -46.85
C GLU A 144 9.34 30.06 -45.34
N ASN A 145 10.26 30.88 -44.80
CA ASN A 145 10.58 30.88 -43.39
C ASN A 145 9.33 31.32 -42.53
N SER A 146 8.59 32.29 -43.03
CA SER A 146 7.32 32.73 -42.38
C SER A 146 6.27 31.61 -42.35
N TYR A 147 6.14 30.86 -43.46
CA TYR A 147 5.26 29.70 -43.54
C TYR A 147 5.70 28.60 -42.54
N LEU A 148 7.01 28.28 -42.51
CA LEU A 148 7.54 27.27 -41.59
C LEU A 148 7.36 27.68 -40.13
N THR A 149 7.53 28.97 -39.81
CA THR A 149 7.29 29.52 -38.47
C THR A 149 5.82 29.39 -38.06
N ALA A 150 4.88 29.78 -38.93
CA ALA A 150 3.46 29.67 -38.68
C ALA A 150 3.04 28.17 -38.51
N LYS A 151 3.64 27.28 -39.30
CA LYS A 151 3.42 25.83 -39.15
C LYS A 151 3.87 25.29 -37.78
N ALA A 152 5.04 25.75 -37.32
CA ALA A 152 5.53 25.39 -35.98
C ALA A 152 4.62 25.94 -34.84
N GLN A 153 4.13 27.18 -35.04
CA GLN A 153 3.18 27.78 -34.08
C GLN A 153 1.85 27.01 -34.00
N LEU A 154 1.32 26.53 -35.14
CA LEU A 154 0.14 25.68 -35.14
C LEU A 154 0.39 24.38 -34.37
N SER A 155 1.52 23.71 -34.65
CA SER A 155 1.87 22.47 -33.94
C SER A 155 2.00 22.68 -32.41
N GLN A 156 2.55 23.81 -31.99
CA GLN A 156 2.63 24.21 -30.58
C GLN A 156 1.22 24.42 -29.97
N ALA A 157 0.34 25.12 -30.67
CA ALA A 157 -1.03 25.34 -30.22
C ALA A 157 -1.83 24.03 -30.11
N GLU A 158 -1.69 23.12 -31.08
CA GLU A 158 -2.28 21.77 -31.05
C GLU A 158 -1.80 20.95 -29.86
N ALA A 159 -0.52 21.01 -29.53
CA ALA A 159 0.03 20.34 -28.34
C ALA A 159 -0.57 20.89 -27.05
N GLN A 160 -0.80 22.22 -26.97
CA GLN A 160 -1.45 22.85 -25.83
C GLN A 160 -2.94 22.43 -25.71
N GLU A 161 -3.64 22.32 -26.84
CA GLU A 161 -5.02 21.82 -26.85
C GLU A 161 -5.11 20.39 -26.36
N ILE A 162 -4.21 19.50 -26.80
CA ILE A 162 -4.14 18.12 -26.33
C ILE A 162 -3.92 18.07 -24.81
N SER A 163 -3.01 18.89 -24.29
CA SER A 163 -2.76 19.00 -22.85
C SER A 163 -4.02 19.44 -22.07
N ALA A 164 -4.68 20.48 -22.54
CA ALA A 164 -5.92 20.96 -21.90
C ALA A 164 -7.05 19.92 -21.96
N ARG A 165 -7.17 19.18 -23.07
CA ARG A 165 -8.13 18.09 -23.24
C ARG A 165 -7.85 16.93 -22.28
N ASN A 166 -6.58 16.56 -22.10
CA ASN A 166 -6.17 15.51 -21.15
C ASN A 166 -6.49 15.95 -19.71
N ASN A 167 -6.18 17.19 -19.34
CA ASN A 167 -6.51 17.74 -18.02
C ASN A 167 -8.02 17.69 -17.75
N LEU A 168 -8.84 18.02 -18.75
CA LEU A 168 -10.30 17.88 -18.64
C LEU A 168 -10.71 16.41 -18.49
N SER A 169 -10.09 15.49 -19.21
CA SER A 169 -10.41 14.06 -19.09
C SER A 169 -10.08 13.50 -17.69
N TYR A 170 -9.04 14.03 -17.04
CA TYR A 170 -8.62 13.62 -15.69
C TYR A 170 -9.55 14.13 -14.58
N THR A 171 -10.46 15.08 -14.89
CA THR A 171 -11.49 15.49 -13.93
C THR A 171 -12.55 14.43 -13.69
N GLU A 172 -12.73 13.50 -14.62
CA GLU A 172 -13.58 12.33 -14.45
C GLU A 172 -12.72 11.12 -14.07
N VAL A 173 -12.67 10.83 -12.79
CA VAL A 173 -11.85 9.72 -12.27
C VAL A 173 -12.60 8.41 -12.45
N LYS A 174 -11.98 7.47 -13.16
CA LYS A 174 -12.55 6.17 -13.53
C LYS A 174 -11.81 5.01 -12.89
N SER A 175 -12.52 3.91 -12.68
CA SER A 175 -11.91 2.67 -12.20
C SER A 175 -10.96 2.07 -13.23
N PRO A 176 -9.71 1.72 -12.87
CA PRO A 176 -8.76 1.06 -13.77
C PRO A 176 -9.07 -0.43 -13.97
N SER A 177 -9.84 -1.06 -13.08
CA SER A 177 -10.15 -2.50 -13.08
C SER A 177 -11.57 -2.76 -12.57
N ASP A 178 -12.04 -3.99 -12.78
CA ASP A 178 -13.24 -4.48 -12.10
C ASP A 178 -12.91 -4.75 -10.62
N GLY A 179 -13.83 -4.40 -9.73
CA GLY A 179 -13.60 -4.58 -8.30
C GLY A 179 -14.74 -4.10 -7.41
N VAL A 180 -14.41 -3.89 -6.15
CA VAL A 180 -15.30 -3.35 -5.13
C VAL A 180 -14.67 -2.09 -4.57
N VAL A 181 -15.46 -1.05 -4.42
CA VAL A 181 -15.01 0.22 -3.83
C VAL A 181 -14.71 0.02 -2.35
N GLY A 182 -13.51 0.38 -1.92
CA GLY A 182 -13.09 0.37 -0.53
C GLY A 182 -13.66 1.56 0.26
N ALA A 183 -12.87 2.06 1.22
CA ALA A 183 -13.21 3.25 1.97
C ALA A 183 -13.12 4.50 1.09
N LEU A 184 -14.06 5.42 1.26
CA LEU A 184 -14.11 6.72 0.56
C LEU A 184 -13.84 7.83 1.57
N PRO A 185 -12.59 8.31 1.70
CA PRO A 185 -12.21 9.32 2.68
C PRO A 185 -12.83 10.70 2.37
N TYR A 186 -13.17 10.94 1.10
CA TYR A 186 -13.68 12.22 0.64
C TYR A 186 -15.16 12.16 0.26
N ARG A 187 -15.84 13.29 0.41
CA ARG A 187 -17.25 13.49 0.08
C ARG A 187 -17.38 14.58 -0.97
N ALA A 188 -18.57 14.68 -1.61
CA ALA A 188 -18.87 15.81 -2.48
C ALA A 188 -18.66 17.13 -1.74
N GLY A 189 -18.02 18.10 -2.39
CA GLY A 189 -17.60 19.37 -1.80
C GLY A 189 -16.17 19.35 -1.20
N ALA A 190 -15.53 18.20 -1.04
CA ALA A 190 -14.14 18.12 -0.58
C ALA A 190 -13.18 18.56 -1.68
N MET A 191 -12.08 19.21 -1.28
CA MET A 191 -10.98 19.55 -2.18
C MET A 191 -10.01 18.38 -2.26
N VAL A 192 -9.64 18.00 -3.46
CA VAL A 192 -8.66 16.95 -3.74
C VAL A 192 -7.49 17.51 -4.55
N SER A 193 -6.33 16.90 -4.42
CA SER A 193 -5.13 17.28 -5.18
C SER A 193 -4.46 16.04 -5.77
N ALA A 194 -3.65 16.24 -6.80
CA ALA A 194 -2.97 15.19 -7.56
C ALA A 194 -2.09 14.24 -6.72
N ASN A 195 -1.79 14.58 -5.45
CA ASN A 195 -0.90 13.80 -4.57
C ASN A 195 -1.62 13.28 -3.31
N MET A 196 -2.94 13.40 -3.22
CA MET A 196 -3.73 12.91 -2.09
C MET A 196 -4.68 11.80 -2.54
N PRO A 197 -4.64 10.63 -1.87
CA PRO A 197 -5.51 9.50 -2.19
C PRO A 197 -6.95 9.77 -1.82
#